data_f755208606ade92a3c1cdd118eddee42
#
_entry.id   f755208606ade92a3c1cdd118eddee42
#
_cell.length_a   1.000
_cell.length_b   1.000
_cell.length_c   1.000
_cell.angle_alpha   90.00
_cell.angle_beta   90.00
_cell.angle_gamma   90.00
#
_symmetry.space_group_name_H-M   'P 1'
#
loop_
_entity.id
_entity.type
_entity.pdbx_description
1 polymer ?
#
loop_
_entity_poly.entity_id
_entity_poly.type
_entity_poly.pdbx_seq_one_letter_code
_entity_poly.pdbx_strand_id
1 'polypeptide(L)'
;MKILKFGGTSVGSPERMKSLLNIIDPKQKQIVVLSAVSGTTNSLVEISQAFLDGDKRKAKELTDALYEKYQVFVNDLFSTEDGIKNGKELIDYHFTLIGSYASELFTPVEEKIILAQGELLSTTLYHFYLSEIGEKSVLLPALDFMKIDEDNEPLVDYIGSHLQHLLDAHPDNTLFITQGYICRNSFGEIDNLRRGGSDYTASLIGAAIKADEVQMHNNDPRIVKGTKPIAQLSFEEAAELAYFGAKILHPQSVFPAQKYKIPVRLLNTMEPSAPGTLITNESAKNQIKSIAAKDGITSIRIQSSRMLLAYGFLRKVFEIFERYKTPIDMITTSEVAVAVTIDDTRYLDDIVKALEDFGSVEVGKDQSIICVVGDFSYESHGYAARVFESIKHISIRMISYGASHYNISVLVDTSDKTEALRSLHSRLF
;
A
#
# COMPACT_ATOMS: atom_id res chain seq x y z
N MET A 1 13.32 17.76 9.54
CA MET A 1 13.48 17.24 8.15
C MET A 1 12.17 16.60 7.73
N LYS A 2 11.72 16.81 6.49
CA LYS A 2 10.52 16.17 5.93
C LYS A 2 10.88 14.97 5.06
N ILE A 3 10.00 13.97 5.03
CA ILE A 3 10.11 12.82 4.12
C ILE A 3 8.97 12.94 3.11
N LEU A 4 9.28 12.99 1.83
CA LEU A 4 8.32 13.08 0.74
C LEU A 4 8.34 11.76 -0.04
N LYS A 5 7.19 11.08 -0.12
CA LYS A 5 7.10 9.85 -0.91
C LYS A 5 6.21 10.09 -2.14
N PHE A 6 6.71 9.69 -3.29
CA PHE A 6 5.96 9.72 -4.54
C PHE A 6 5.73 8.31 -5.08
N GLY A 7 4.47 7.99 -5.35
CA GLY A 7 4.05 6.71 -5.90
C GLY A 7 4.41 6.55 -7.39
N GLY A 8 4.32 5.32 -7.90
CA GLY A 8 4.65 5.02 -9.30
C GLY A 8 3.86 5.85 -10.32
N THR A 9 2.62 6.23 -10.01
CA THR A 9 1.83 7.13 -10.88
C THR A 9 2.37 8.56 -10.90
N SER A 10 2.99 9.01 -9.82
CA SER A 10 3.60 10.35 -9.73
C SER A 10 4.91 10.46 -10.53
N VAL A 11 5.59 9.35 -10.75
CA VAL A 11 6.81 9.24 -11.58
C VAL A 11 6.55 8.47 -12.88
N GLY A 12 5.29 8.26 -13.24
CA GLY A 12 4.86 7.35 -14.30
C GLY A 12 5.11 7.82 -15.74
N SER A 13 5.49 9.07 -15.93
CA SER A 13 5.96 9.60 -17.22
C SER A 13 7.06 10.65 -16.98
N PRO A 14 7.86 10.96 -18.01
CA PRO A 14 8.88 12.01 -17.95
C PRO A 14 8.32 13.36 -17.45
N GLU A 15 7.17 13.79 -17.94
CA GLU A 15 6.53 15.06 -17.57
C GLU A 15 6.14 15.07 -16.09
N ARG A 16 5.58 13.95 -15.60
CA ARG A 16 5.21 13.81 -14.19
C ARG A 16 6.46 13.81 -13.31
N MET A 17 7.50 13.10 -13.71
CA MET A 17 8.77 13.08 -12.98
C MET A 17 9.39 14.49 -12.92
N LYS A 18 9.38 15.24 -14.02
CA LYS A 18 9.80 16.65 -14.06
C LYS A 18 8.94 17.54 -13.14
N SER A 19 7.63 17.29 -13.09
CA SER A 19 6.69 18.10 -12.31
C SER A 19 6.85 17.94 -10.80
N LEU A 20 7.61 16.95 -10.30
CA LEU A 20 7.88 16.80 -8.86
C LEU A 20 8.56 18.03 -8.27
N LEU A 21 9.35 18.77 -9.05
CA LEU A 21 9.96 20.04 -8.63
C LEU A 21 8.95 21.13 -8.25
N ASN A 22 7.70 21.03 -8.70
CA ASN A 22 6.66 21.95 -8.25
C ASN A 22 6.20 21.67 -6.81
N ILE A 23 6.59 20.51 -6.26
CA ILE A 23 6.20 20.03 -4.93
C ILE A 23 7.43 20.03 -4.00
N ILE A 24 8.57 19.59 -4.53
CA ILE A 24 9.84 19.52 -3.81
C ILE A 24 10.40 20.95 -3.68
N ASP A 25 10.74 21.37 -2.45
CA ASP A 25 11.45 22.62 -2.21
C ASP A 25 12.94 22.32 -1.97
N PRO A 26 13.84 22.49 -2.97
CA PRO A 26 15.25 22.15 -2.82
C PRO A 26 16.00 22.93 -1.72
N LYS A 27 15.39 24.01 -1.19
CA LYS A 27 15.98 24.80 -0.10
C LYS A 27 15.69 24.23 1.29
N GLN A 28 14.72 23.34 1.41
CA GLN A 28 14.39 22.67 2.67
C GLN A 28 15.08 21.30 2.75
N LYS A 29 15.63 20.98 3.94
CA LYS A 29 16.24 19.66 4.15
C LYS A 29 15.16 18.57 4.14
N GLN A 30 15.23 17.68 3.14
CA GLN A 30 14.22 16.66 2.89
C GLN A 30 14.78 15.41 2.20
N ILE A 31 14.13 14.28 2.44
CA ILE A 31 14.40 13.01 1.76
C ILE A 31 13.20 12.69 0.88
N VAL A 32 13.46 12.46 -0.40
CA VAL A 32 12.46 12.07 -1.40
C VAL A 32 12.57 10.56 -1.64
N VAL A 33 11.51 9.83 -1.33
CA VAL A 33 11.40 8.39 -1.54
C VAL A 33 10.59 8.15 -2.82
N LEU A 34 11.18 7.53 -3.82
CA LEU A 34 10.50 7.23 -5.08
C LEU A 34 10.19 5.73 -5.21
N SER A 35 9.04 5.45 -5.78
CA SER A 35 8.68 4.13 -6.29
C SER A 35 9.24 3.94 -7.70
N ALA A 36 9.19 2.71 -8.21
CA ALA A 36 9.41 2.43 -9.63
C ALA A 36 8.44 3.23 -10.52
N VAL A 37 8.84 3.49 -11.76
CA VAL A 37 7.97 4.07 -12.80
C VAL A 37 6.72 3.20 -12.98
N SER A 38 5.56 3.83 -13.19
CA SER A 38 4.27 3.14 -13.30
C SER A 38 4.31 1.96 -14.28
N GLY A 39 3.84 0.81 -13.83
CA GLY A 39 3.81 -0.43 -14.61
C GLY A 39 5.12 -1.24 -14.57
N THR A 40 6.25 -0.64 -14.19
CA THR A 40 7.56 -1.33 -14.15
C THR A 40 7.54 -2.52 -13.21
N THR A 41 7.06 -2.36 -11.99
CA THR A 41 7.01 -3.46 -11.00
C THR A 41 6.21 -4.65 -11.52
N ASN A 42 5.06 -4.42 -12.17
CA ASN A 42 4.27 -5.50 -12.76
C ASN A 42 5.04 -6.21 -13.89
N SER A 43 5.69 -5.45 -14.78
CA SER A 43 6.52 -6.04 -15.85
C SER A 43 7.68 -6.86 -15.27
N LEU A 44 8.35 -6.38 -14.21
CA LEU A 44 9.42 -7.13 -13.55
C LEU A 44 8.91 -8.42 -12.87
N VAL A 45 7.71 -8.40 -12.29
CA VAL A 45 7.04 -9.61 -11.76
C VAL A 45 6.77 -10.62 -12.88
N GLU A 46 6.24 -10.17 -14.03
CA GLU A 46 5.99 -11.05 -15.18
C GLU A 46 7.28 -11.63 -15.76
N ILE A 47 8.36 -10.85 -15.84
CA ILE A 47 9.70 -11.30 -16.24
C ILE A 47 10.23 -12.36 -15.28
N SER A 48 10.16 -12.09 -13.97
CA SER A 48 10.61 -13.03 -12.93
C SER A 48 9.81 -14.32 -12.97
N GLN A 49 8.48 -14.24 -13.13
CA GLN A 49 7.64 -15.42 -13.26
C GLN A 49 8.01 -16.27 -14.48
N ALA A 50 8.29 -15.64 -15.62
CA ALA A 50 8.73 -16.34 -16.84
C ALA A 50 10.07 -17.06 -16.62
N PHE A 51 11.00 -16.47 -15.86
CA PHE A 51 12.25 -17.14 -15.48
C PHE A 51 12.01 -18.32 -14.51
N LEU A 52 11.14 -18.16 -13.51
CA LEU A 52 10.76 -19.23 -12.58
C LEU A 52 10.09 -20.42 -13.30
N ASP A 53 9.27 -20.14 -14.30
CA ASP A 53 8.60 -21.13 -15.14
C ASP A 53 9.57 -21.79 -16.17
N GLY A 54 10.81 -21.29 -16.28
CA GLY A 54 11.81 -21.76 -17.24
C GLY A 54 11.57 -21.28 -18.69
N ASP A 55 10.60 -20.38 -18.91
CA ASP A 55 10.32 -19.82 -20.23
C ASP A 55 11.23 -18.63 -20.54
N LYS A 56 12.50 -18.95 -20.85
CA LYS A 56 13.54 -17.96 -21.16
C LYS A 56 13.22 -17.09 -22.37
N ARG A 57 12.46 -17.63 -23.34
CA ARG A 57 12.03 -16.86 -24.53
C ARG A 57 11.05 -15.77 -24.12
N LYS A 58 10.02 -16.12 -23.36
CA LYS A 58 9.03 -15.16 -22.86
C LYS A 58 9.69 -14.11 -21.93
N ALA A 59 10.58 -14.55 -21.03
CA ALA A 59 11.33 -13.63 -20.18
C ALA A 59 12.12 -12.60 -21.00
N LYS A 60 12.79 -13.04 -22.07
CA LYS A 60 13.50 -12.14 -22.98
C LYS A 60 12.57 -11.17 -23.70
N GLU A 61 11.46 -11.66 -24.30
CA GLU A 61 10.48 -10.81 -24.99
C GLU A 61 9.92 -9.72 -24.06
N LEU A 62 9.58 -10.07 -22.82
CA LEU A 62 9.11 -9.11 -21.81
C LEU A 62 10.19 -8.11 -21.39
N THR A 63 11.43 -8.57 -21.24
CA THR A 63 12.58 -7.72 -20.91
C THR A 63 12.86 -6.71 -22.02
N ASP A 64 12.89 -7.16 -23.27
CA ASP A 64 13.11 -6.30 -24.45
C ASP A 64 11.98 -5.24 -24.56
N ALA A 65 10.72 -5.64 -24.36
CA ALA A 65 9.59 -4.72 -24.39
C ALA A 65 9.65 -3.64 -23.27
N LEU A 66 10.10 -4.01 -22.08
CA LEU A 66 10.30 -3.05 -20.99
C LEU A 66 11.49 -2.12 -21.27
N TYR A 67 12.58 -2.65 -21.81
CA TYR A 67 13.75 -1.87 -22.23
C TYR A 67 13.38 -0.80 -23.26
N GLU A 68 12.60 -1.15 -24.31
CA GLU A 68 12.12 -0.19 -25.31
C GLU A 68 11.33 0.97 -24.67
N LYS A 69 10.46 0.67 -23.70
CA LYS A 69 9.75 1.72 -22.94
C LYS A 69 10.71 2.65 -22.21
N TYR A 70 11.74 2.11 -21.59
CA TYR A 70 12.73 2.92 -20.88
C TYR A 70 13.61 3.73 -21.83
N GLN A 71 13.90 3.25 -23.05
CA GLN A 71 14.58 4.05 -24.07
C GLN A 71 13.78 5.30 -24.45
N VAL A 72 12.46 5.15 -24.66
CA VAL A 72 11.57 6.29 -24.92
C VAL A 72 11.55 7.21 -23.70
N PHE A 73 11.38 6.65 -22.51
CA PHE A 73 11.34 7.42 -21.26
C PHE A 73 12.60 8.27 -21.07
N VAL A 74 13.78 7.73 -21.31
CA VAL A 74 15.07 8.43 -21.21
C VAL A 74 15.16 9.56 -22.25
N ASN A 75 14.80 9.30 -23.51
CA ASN A 75 14.83 10.32 -24.57
C ASN A 75 13.89 11.51 -24.26
N ASP A 76 12.73 11.24 -23.62
CA ASP A 76 11.75 12.29 -23.27
C ASP A 76 12.06 12.99 -21.94
N LEU A 77 12.80 12.29 -21.04
CA LEU A 77 13.19 12.86 -19.74
C LEU A 77 14.30 13.89 -19.88
N PHE A 78 15.34 13.60 -20.66
CA PHE A 78 16.52 14.44 -20.77
C PHE A 78 16.45 15.34 -22.01
N SER A 79 17.09 16.51 -21.89
CA SER A 79 17.15 17.52 -22.96
C SER A 79 18.56 17.67 -23.54
N THR A 80 19.58 17.22 -22.80
CA THR A 80 20.99 17.31 -23.22
C THR A 80 21.51 15.97 -23.73
N GLU A 81 22.51 16.01 -24.61
CA GLU A 81 23.17 14.81 -25.13
C GLU A 81 23.82 13.99 -24.00
N ASP A 82 24.43 14.66 -23.02
CA ASP A 82 25.04 14.01 -21.85
C ASP A 82 23.99 13.34 -20.95
N GLY A 83 22.85 14.01 -20.71
CA GLY A 83 21.73 13.44 -19.94
C GLY A 83 21.17 12.20 -20.61
N ILE A 84 20.90 12.24 -21.93
CA ILE A 84 20.45 11.09 -22.72
C ILE A 84 21.46 9.96 -22.68
N LYS A 85 22.74 10.26 -22.83
CA LYS A 85 23.81 9.26 -22.80
C LYS A 85 23.88 8.56 -21.45
N ASN A 86 23.96 9.33 -20.36
CA ASN A 86 24.01 8.77 -19.01
C ASN A 86 22.75 7.93 -18.68
N GLY A 87 21.57 8.39 -19.11
CA GLY A 87 20.32 7.65 -18.97
C GLY A 87 20.33 6.33 -19.74
N LYS A 88 20.86 6.30 -20.97
CA LYS A 88 21.01 5.08 -21.78
C LYS A 88 22.01 4.11 -21.15
N GLU A 89 23.17 4.58 -20.72
CA GLU A 89 24.17 3.74 -20.04
C GLU A 89 23.58 3.09 -18.78
N LEU A 90 22.78 3.84 -18.02
CA LEU A 90 22.07 3.31 -16.85
C LEU A 90 21.10 2.19 -17.21
N ILE A 91 20.21 2.41 -18.18
CA ILE A 91 19.24 1.39 -18.56
C ILE A 91 19.92 0.16 -19.16
N ASP A 92 20.96 0.34 -19.97
CA ASP A 92 21.77 -0.74 -20.54
C ASP A 92 22.37 -1.64 -19.46
N TYR A 93 22.91 -1.04 -18.40
CA TYR A 93 23.45 -1.77 -17.26
C TYR A 93 22.36 -2.64 -16.58
N HIS A 94 21.23 -2.03 -16.22
CA HIS A 94 20.17 -2.72 -15.49
C HIS A 94 19.50 -3.82 -16.32
N PHE A 95 19.24 -3.56 -17.59
CA PHE A 95 18.63 -4.55 -18.49
C PHE A 95 19.59 -5.67 -18.90
N THR A 96 20.89 -5.38 -18.99
CA THR A 96 21.92 -6.43 -19.16
C THR A 96 21.95 -7.35 -17.94
N LEU A 97 21.85 -6.81 -16.73
CA LEU A 97 21.75 -7.60 -15.50
C LEU A 97 20.51 -8.50 -15.52
N ILE A 98 19.32 -7.96 -15.83
CA ILE A 98 18.09 -8.75 -15.93
C ILE A 98 18.25 -9.87 -16.98
N GLY A 99 18.81 -9.56 -18.14
CA GLY A 99 19.04 -10.52 -19.22
C GLY A 99 20.04 -11.63 -18.88
N SER A 100 21.01 -11.38 -17.98
CA SER A 100 22.02 -12.36 -17.58
C SER A 100 21.43 -13.59 -16.90
N TYR A 101 20.29 -13.44 -16.21
CA TYR A 101 19.58 -14.56 -15.55
C TYR A 101 19.01 -15.59 -16.53
N ALA A 102 18.97 -15.30 -17.83
CA ALA A 102 18.60 -16.29 -18.84
C ALA A 102 19.56 -17.48 -18.92
N SER A 103 20.81 -17.33 -18.49
CA SER A 103 21.85 -18.36 -18.49
C SER A 103 22.03 -19.07 -17.15
N GLU A 104 21.42 -18.59 -16.07
CA GLU A 104 21.66 -19.03 -14.71
C GLU A 104 20.43 -19.77 -14.13
N LEU A 105 20.63 -20.39 -12.94
CA LEU A 105 19.53 -20.89 -12.14
C LEU A 105 18.80 -19.70 -11.53
N PHE A 106 17.48 -19.65 -11.73
CA PHE A 106 16.64 -18.56 -11.22
C PHE A 106 15.83 -19.04 -10.02
N THR A 107 15.96 -18.34 -8.90
CA THR A 107 15.31 -18.66 -7.63
C THR A 107 14.57 -17.43 -7.08
N PRO A 108 13.81 -17.55 -5.98
CA PRO A 108 13.21 -16.39 -5.33
C PRO A 108 14.21 -15.32 -4.85
N VAL A 109 15.50 -15.61 -4.76
CA VAL A 109 16.53 -14.61 -4.44
C VAL A 109 16.76 -13.70 -5.64
N GLU A 110 16.97 -14.28 -6.84
CA GLU A 110 17.12 -13.52 -8.08
C GLU A 110 15.87 -12.74 -8.43
N GLU A 111 14.67 -13.26 -8.14
CA GLU A 111 13.42 -12.54 -8.27
C GLU A 111 13.46 -11.19 -7.53
N LYS A 112 13.90 -11.19 -6.26
CA LYS A 112 14.00 -9.95 -5.46
C LYS A 112 15.00 -8.96 -6.04
N ILE A 113 16.11 -9.44 -6.61
CA ILE A 113 17.09 -8.61 -7.29
C ILE A 113 16.47 -7.96 -8.54
N ILE A 114 15.71 -8.72 -9.35
CA ILE A 114 15.01 -8.17 -10.52
C ILE A 114 13.99 -7.14 -10.09
N LEU A 115 13.17 -7.44 -9.09
CA LEU A 115 12.15 -6.50 -8.60
C LEU A 115 12.73 -5.18 -8.11
N ALA A 116 13.93 -5.19 -7.54
CA ALA A 116 14.61 -4.00 -7.06
C ALA A 116 15.03 -3.03 -8.20
N GLN A 117 15.19 -3.53 -9.43
CA GLN A 117 15.67 -2.72 -10.54
C GLN A 117 14.73 -1.56 -10.87
N GLY A 118 13.43 -1.69 -10.60
CA GLY A 118 12.45 -0.63 -10.86
C GLY A 118 12.73 0.65 -10.07
N GLU A 119 12.95 0.53 -8.78
CA GLU A 119 13.26 1.65 -7.88
C GLU A 119 14.67 2.20 -8.09
N LEU A 120 15.64 1.32 -8.37
CA LEU A 120 17.01 1.74 -8.70
C LEU A 120 17.03 2.59 -9.97
N LEU A 121 16.30 2.18 -11.02
CA LEU A 121 16.18 2.94 -12.27
C LEU A 121 15.50 4.30 -12.03
N SER A 122 14.33 4.31 -11.42
CA SER A 122 13.53 5.55 -11.27
C SER A 122 14.25 6.62 -10.46
N THR A 123 14.92 6.25 -9.36
CA THR A 123 15.62 7.19 -8.48
C THR A 123 16.89 7.73 -9.12
N THR A 124 17.64 6.87 -9.81
CA THR A 124 18.88 7.30 -10.49
C THR A 124 18.57 8.19 -11.69
N LEU A 125 17.53 7.87 -12.49
CA LEU A 125 17.08 8.73 -13.59
C LEU A 125 16.62 10.09 -13.07
N TYR A 126 15.90 10.13 -11.95
CA TYR A 126 15.50 11.41 -11.35
C TYR A 126 16.68 12.21 -10.82
N HIS A 127 17.64 11.57 -10.18
CA HIS A 127 18.89 12.21 -9.75
C HIS A 127 19.69 12.80 -10.93
N PHE A 128 19.79 12.06 -12.04
CA PHE A 128 20.45 12.58 -13.25
C PHE A 128 19.69 13.76 -13.85
N TYR A 129 18.35 13.72 -13.88
CA TYR A 129 17.54 14.84 -14.33
C TYR A 129 17.75 16.09 -13.46
N LEU A 130 17.78 15.95 -12.13
CA LEU A 130 18.09 17.07 -11.23
C LEU A 130 19.45 17.67 -11.53
N SER A 131 20.46 16.83 -11.76
CA SER A 131 21.81 17.27 -12.12
C SER A 131 21.82 18.00 -13.46
N GLU A 132 21.08 17.54 -14.47
CA GLU A 132 20.98 18.19 -15.78
C GLU A 132 20.45 19.64 -15.67
N ILE A 133 19.47 19.87 -14.80
CA ILE A 133 18.86 21.20 -14.60
C ILE A 133 19.61 22.06 -13.57
N GLY A 134 20.72 21.56 -13.02
CA GLY A 134 21.58 22.30 -12.07
C GLY A 134 21.10 22.23 -10.62
N GLU A 135 20.11 21.38 -10.29
CA GLU A 135 19.65 21.17 -8.93
C GLU A 135 20.56 20.17 -8.20
N LYS A 136 21.06 20.57 -7.03
CA LYS A 136 21.93 19.70 -6.22
C LYS A 136 21.12 18.68 -5.42
N SER A 137 21.35 17.41 -5.70
CA SER A 137 20.78 16.32 -4.92
C SER A 137 21.82 15.26 -4.59
N VAL A 138 21.55 14.46 -3.56
CA VAL A 138 22.37 13.29 -3.19
C VAL A 138 21.50 12.04 -3.33
N LEU A 139 21.98 11.07 -4.09
CA LEU A 139 21.35 9.76 -4.13
C LEU A 139 21.85 8.94 -2.94
N LEU A 140 20.94 8.57 -2.05
CA LEU A 140 21.18 7.69 -0.90
C LEU A 140 20.72 6.28 -1.26
N PRO A 141 21.63 5.30 -1.48
CA PRO A 141 21.22 3.95 -1.80
C PRO A 141 20.47 3.30 -0.61
N ALA A 142 19.23 2.92 -0.80
CA ALA A 142 18.42 2.29 0.26
C ALA A 142 19.09 1.02 0.79
N LEU A 143 19.78 0.28 -0.05
CA LEU A 143 20.52 -0.94 0.32
C LEU A 143 21.66 -0.71 1.30
N ASP A 144 22.08 0.54 1.54
CA ASP A 144 23.15 0.87 2.49
C ASP A 144 22.62 1.09 3.91
N PHE A 145 21.31 1.35 4.06
CA PHE A 145 20.70 1.62 5.36
C PHE A 145 19.39 0.88 5.64
N MET A 146 18.64 0.44 4.62
CA MET A 146 17.39 -0.32 4.83
C MET A 146 17.69 -1.79 5.08
N LYS A 147 17.32 -2.29 6.27
CA LYS A 147 17.56 -3.68 6.67
C LYS A 147 16.38 -4.26 7.45
N ILE A 148 16.12 -5.55 7.21
CA ILE A 148 15.14 -6.38 7.94
C ILE A 148 15.87 -7.54 8.65
N ASP A 149 15.25 -8.06 9.71
CA ASP A 149 15.74 -9.23 10.44
C ASP A 149 15.25 -10.57 9.83
N GLU A 150 15.43 -11.66 10.56
CA GLU A 150 15.05 -13.03 10.16
C GLU A 150 13.51 -13.21 10.08
N ASP A 151 12.76 -12.44 10.86
CA ASP A 151 11.29 -12.43 10.87
C ASP A 151 10.71 -11.47 9.84
N ASN A 152 11.57 -10.82 9.03
CA ASN A 152 11.28 -9.77 8.06
C ASN A 152 10.77 -8.46 8.71
N GLU A 153 11.13 -8.23 9.97
CA GLU A 153 10.81 -6.97 10.66
C GLU A 153 11.92 -5.93 10.45
N PRO A 154 11.57 -4.66 10.19
CA PRO A 154 12.57 -3.61 9.97
C PRO A 154 13.38 -3.29 11.21
N LEU A 155 14.69 -3.19 11.07
CA LEU A 155 15.63 -2.81 12.12
C LEU A 155 15.73 -1.28 12.22
N VAL A 156 14.75 -0.63 12.87
CA VAL A 156 14.61 0.84 12.89
C VAL A 156 15.85 1.56 13.42
N ASP A 157 16.48 1.05 14.46
CA ASP A 157 17.70 1.66 15.04
C ASP A 157 18.90 1.54 14.09
N TYR A 158 19.02 0.41 13.38
CA TYR A 158 20.01 0.21 12.33
C TYR A 158 19.79 1.21 11.20
N ILE A 159 18.55 1.31 10.71
CA ILE A 159 18.16 2.27 9.66
C ILE A 159 18.53 3.69 10.08
N GLY A 160 18.20 4.08 11.32
CA GLY A 160 18.46 5.41 11.84
C GLY A 160 19.94 5.74 11.89
N SER A 161 20.76 4.85 12.44
CA SER A 161 22.21 5.08 12.59
C SER A 161 22.94 5.16 11.24
N HIS A 162 22.62 4.26 10.31
CA HIS A 162 23.25 4.21 8.99
C HIS A 162 22.80 5.38 8.10
N LEU A 163 21.51 5.70 8.11
CA LEU A 163 21.00 6.85 7.38
C LEU A 163 21.57 8.16 7.92
N GLN A 164 21.68 8.31 9.26
CA GLN A 164 22.28 9.50 9.85
C GLN A 164 23.75 9.66 9.41
N HIS A 165 24.52 8.57 9.38
CA HIS A 165 25.89 8.61 8.88
C HIS A 165 25.99 9.08 7.42
N LEU A 166 25.08 8.60 6.55
CA LEU A 166 25.02 9.06 5.16
C LEU A 166 24.64 10.54 5.04
N LEU A 167 23.70 11.02 5.87
CA LEU A 167 23.31 12.43 5.90
C LEU A 167 24.43 13.33 6.41
N ASP A 168 25.20 12.87 7.38
CA ASP A 168 26.33 13.62 7.96
C ASP A 168 27.52 13.70 7.01
N ALA A 169 27.64 12.77 6.06
CA ALA A 169 28.65 12.86 4.98
C ALA A 169 28.31 13.97 3.96
N HIS A 170 27.09 14.51 3.96
CA HIS A 170 26.64 15.54 3.03
C HIS A 170 25.94 16.70 3.76
N PRO A 171 26.67 17.42 4.67
CA PRO A 171 26.06 18.42 5.57
C PRO A 171 25.46 19.62 4.83
N ASP A 172 26.03 20.00 3.69
CA ASP A 172 25.61 21.16 2.90
C ASP A 172 24.46 20.87 1.92
N ASN A 173 24.06 19.60 1.81
CA ASN A 173 22.96 19.19 0.93
C ASN A 173 21.63 19.24 1.66
N THR A 174 20.62 19.68 0.94
CA THR A 174 19.23 19.78 1.43
C THR A 174 18.30 18.76 0.78
N LEU A 175 18.60 18.31 -0.43
CA LEU A 175 17.77 17.39 -1.18
C LEU A 175 18.46 16.02 -1.30
N PHE A 176 17.81 15.00 -0.76
CA PHE A 176 18.25 13.61 -0.80
C PHE A 176 17.20 12.76 -1.51
N ILE A 177 17.64 11.85 -2.37
CA ILE A 177 16.78 10.94 -3.13
C ILE A 177 17.10 9.51 -2.70
N THR A 178 16.09 8.69 -2.46
CA THR A 178 16.29 7.27 -2.13
C THR A 178 15.19 6.37 -2.71
N GLN A 179 15.50 5.09 -2.81
CA GLN A 179 14.58 4.06 -3.26
C GLN A 179 13.56 3.74 -2.17
N GLY A 180 12.30 3.60 -2.57
CA GLY A 180 11.32 2.90 -1.77
C GLY A 180 11.42 1.38 -1.94
N TYR A 181 10.65 0.61 -1.18
CA TYR A 181 10.40 -0.82 -1.34
C TYR A 181 11.58 -1.75 -1.07
N ILE A 182 12.81 -1.42 -1.48
CA ILE A 182 13.98 -2.31 -1.40
C ILE A 182 14.73 -2.21 -0.07
N CYS A 183 15.30 -3.33 0.36
CA CYS A 183 16.07 -3.44 1.60
C CYS A 183 17.10 -4.58 1.50
N ARG A 184 17.89 -4.79 2.56
CA ARG A 184 18.66 -6.01 2.75
C ARG A 184 18.01 -6.89 3.82
N ASN A 185 18.07 -8.20 3.63
CA ASN A 185 17.67 -9.19 4.64
C ASN A 185 18.76 -9.39 5.71
N SER A 186 18.54 -10.30 6.66
CA SER A 186 19.50 -10.65 7.71
C SER A 186 20.84 -11.16 7.18
N PHE A 187 20.85 -11.79 6.01
CA PHE A 187 22.04 -12.31 5.33
C PHE A 187 22.78 -11.25 4.51
N GLY A 188 22.23 -10.04 4.39
CA GLY A 188 22.80 -8.97 3.59
C GLY A 188 22.45 -9.03 2.09
N GLU A 189 21.57 -9.94 1.69
CA GLU A 189 21.08 -10.07 0.32
C GLU A 189 19.99 -9.01 0.04
N ILE A 190 19.79 -8.70 -1.25
CA ILE A 190 18.69 -7.81 -1.67
C ILE A 190 17.36 -8.49 -1.37
N ASP A 191 16.51 -7.75 -0.69
CA ASP A 191 15.14 -8.12 -0.39
C ASP A 191 14.21 -6.92 -0.60
N ASN A 192 12.93 -7.13 -0.41
CA ASN A 192 11.94 -6.07 -0.53
C ASN A 192 10.99 -6.08 0.67
N LEU A 193 10.64 -4.86 1.07
CA LEU A 193 9.58 -4.65 2.04
C LEU A 193 8.28 -5.17 1.44
N ARG A 194 7.54 -5.94 2.22
CA ARG A 194 6.27 -6.54 1.77
C ARG A 194 5.22 -5.45 1.46
N ARG A 195 3.97 -5.66 1.72
CA ARG A 195 2.86 -4.78 1.37
C ARG A 195 3.11 -3.32 1.83
N GLY A 196 2.72 -2.37 0.97
CA GLY A 196 2.91 -0.95 1.22
C GLY A 196 4.29 -0.40 0.84
N GLY A 197 5.25 -1.26 0.47
CA GLY A 197 6.55 -0.99 -0.11
C GLY A 197 7.15 0.40 0.15
N SER A 198 7.00 1.29 -0.81
CA SER A 198 7.60 2.65 -0.74
C SER A 198 6.94 3.55 0.32
N ASP A 199 5.64 3.40 0.62
CA ASP A 199 4.98 4.11 1.73
C ASP A 199 5.56 3.65 3.07
N TYR A 200 5.81 2.34 3.18
CA TYR A 200 6.42 1.76 4.37
C TYR A 200 7.86 2.25 4.55
N THR A 201 8.65 2.30 3.46
CA THR A 201 10.00 2.91 3.48
C THR A 201 9.98 4.33 4.01
N ALA A 202 9.07 5.19 3.51
CA ALA A 202 8.98 6.58 3.94
C ALA A 202 8.64 6.70 5.43
N SER A 203 7.72 5.87 5.93
CA SER A 203 7.36 5.84 7.35
C SER A 203 8.49 5.32 8.23
N LEU A 204 9.25 4.32 7.78
CA LEU A 204 10.43 3.79 8.48
C LEU A 204 11.53 4.83 8.56
N ILE A 205 11.83 5.51 7.46
CA ILE A 205 12.81 6.62 7.44
C ILE A 205 12.34 7.71 8.41
N GLY A 206 11.07 8.13 8.31
CA GLY A 206 10.49 9.14 9.21
C GLY A 206 10.62 8.78 10.68
N ALA A 207 10.31 7.53 11.03
CA ALA A 207 10.45 7.00 12.39
C ALA A 207 11.92 6.96 12.85
N ALA A 208 12.82 6.47 12.00
CA ALA A 208 14.23 6.26 12.30
C ALA A 208 15.00 7.54 12.58
N ILE A 209 14.72 8.62 11.84
CA ILE A 209 15.39 9.93 12.02
C ILE A 209 14.54 10.95 12.78
N LYS A 210 13.37 10.55 13.30
CA LYS A 210 12.41 11.43 13.99
C LYS A 210 12.03 12.65 13.13
N ALA A 211 11.58 12.39 11.91
CA ALA A 211 11.20 13.42 10.96
C ALA A 211 10.06 14.32 11.50
N ASP A 212 9.99 15.55 11.02
CA ASP A 212 8.93 16.50 11.38
C ASP A 212 7.56 16.05 10.81
N GLU A 213 7.57 15.51 9.59
CA GLU A 213 6.37 15.04 8.88
C GLU A 213 6.78 14.06 7.76
N VAL A 214 5.95 13.04 7.52
CA VAL A 214 6.01 12.19 6.32
C VAL A 214 4.87 12.58 5.40
N GLN A 215 5.19 12.97 4.17
CA GLN A 215 4.22 13.34 3.13
C GLN A 215 4.09 12.22 2.10
N MET A 216 2.88 11.69 1.94
CA MET A 216 2.56 10.66 0.96
C MET A 216 1.75 11.26 -0.18
N HIS A 217 2.37 11.39 -1.34
CA HIS A 217 1.78 11.99 -2.53
C HIS A 217 1.20 10.87 -3.41
N ASN A 218 -0.12 10.79 -3.44
CA ASN A 218 -0.90 9.80 -4.19
C ASN A 218 -2.00 10.48 -5.01
N ASN A 219 -2.68 9.71 -5.88
CA ASN A 219 -3.90 10.16 -6.56
C ASN A 219 -5.12 9.89 -5.68
N ASP A 220 -6.13 10.75 -5.75
CA ASP A 220 -7.39 10.65 -4.99
C ASP A 220 -8.52 10.05 -5.85
N PRO A 221 -8.87 8.75 -5.68
CA PRO A 221 -10.00 8.15 -6.37
C PRO A 221 -11.32 8.47 -5.65
N ARG A 222 -12.24 9.20 -6.30
CA ARG A 222 -13.57 9.52 -5.75
C ARG A 222 -14.68 8.81 -6.52
N ILE A 223 -15.58 8.13 -5.78
CA ILE A 223 -16.77 7.45 -6.34
C ILE A 223 -18.01 8.35 -6.27
N VAL A 224 -18.14 9.15 -5.21
CA VAL A 224 -19.28 10.03 -4.98
C VAL A 224 -18.91 11.47 -5.32
N LYS A 225 -19.76 12.15 -6.13
CA LYS A 225 -19.58 13.57 -6.45
C LYS A 225 -19.89 14.44 -5.23
N GLY A 226 -19.15 15.54 -5.07
CA GLY A 226 -19.38 16.52 -4.01
C GLY A 226 -18.76 16.16 -2.65
N THR A 227 -17.92 15.11 -2.59
CA THR A 227 -17.15 14.80 -1.40
C THR A 227 -16.14 15.90 -1.08
N LYS A 228 -15.87 16.11 0.21
CA LYS A 228 -14.88 17.06 0.69
C LYS A 228 -13.63 16.32 1.17
N PRO A 229 -12.44 16.92 1.06
CA PRO A 229 -11.23 16.37 1.70
C PRO A 229 -11.43 16.27 3.21
N ILE A 230 -10.95 15.20 3.80
CA ILE A 230 -10.90 15.03 5.25
C ILE A 230 -9.68 15.80 5.76
N ALA A 231 -9.88 16.78 6.63
CA ALA A 231 -8.77 17.60 7.12
C ALA A 231 -7.82 16.80 8.03
N GLN A 232 -8.39 15.93 8.90
CA GLN A 232 -7.62 15.18 9.89
C GLN A 232 -8.26 13.82 10.19
N LEU A 233 -7.39 12.80 10.33
CA LEU A 233 -7.71 11.45 10.77
C LEU A 233 -6.79 11.04 11.93
N SER A 234 -7.24 10.11 12.77
CA SER A 234 -6.32 9.33 13.58
C SER A 234 -5.66 8.22 12.73
N PHE A 235 -4.56 7.62 13.24
CA PHE A 235 -3.95 6.48 12.55
C PHE A 235 -4.91 5.29 12.48
N GLU A 236 -5.73 5.08 13.51
CA GLU A 236 -6.74 4.03 13.56
C GLU A 236 -7.84 4.27 12.51
N GLU A 237 -8.38 5.49 12.41
CA GLU A 237 -9.36 5.86 11.38
C GLU A 237 -8.79 5.68 9.96
N ALA A 238 -7.52 6.09 9.76
CA ALA A 238 -6.84 5.92 8.47
C ALA A 238 -6.61 4.44 8.12
N ALA A 239 -6.28 3.59 9.11
CA ALA A 239 -6.12 2.16 8.92
C ALA A 239 -7.44 1.48 8.51
N GLU A 240 -8.55 1.85 9.16
CA GLU A 240 -9.89 1.35 8.80
C GLU A 240 -10.26 1.73 7.37
N LEU A 241 -10.08 3.00 6.98
CA LEU A 241 -10.34 3.46 5.62
C LEU A 241 -9.51 2.71 4.58
N ALA A 242 -8.23 2.53 4.87
CA ALA A 242 -7.30 1.85 3.96
C ALA A 242 -7.64 0.37 3.77
N TYR A 243 -8.05 -0.31 4.86
CA TYR A 243 -8.44 -1.72 4.81
C TYR A 243 -9.72 -1.94 4.01
N PHE A 244 -10.71 -1.07 4.18
CA PHE A 244 -12.03 -1.19 3.56
C PHE A 244 -12.18 -0.42 2.24
N GLY A 245 -11.08 -0.18 1.51
CA GLY A 245 -11.13 0.19 0.11
C GLY A 245 -10.68 1.59 -0.28
N ALA A 246 -10.32 2.44 0.67
CA ALA A 246 -9.64 3.69 0.36
C ALA A 246 -8.18 3.38 -0.02
N LYS A 247 -7.92 3.08 -1.29
CA LYS A 247 -6.61 2.65 -1.83
C LYS A 247 -5.52 3.75 -1.81
N ILE A 248 -5.59 4.68 -0.87
CA ILE A 248 -4.66 5.80 -0.72
C ILE A 248 -3.44 5.44 0.12
N LEU A 249 -3.51 4.36 0.90
CA LEU A 249 -2.45 3.98 1.82
C LEU A 249 -2.67 2.51 2.27
N HIS A 250 -1.62 1.80 2.62
CA HIS A 250 -1.72 0.47 3.22
C HIS A 250 -1.64 0.61 4.76
N PRO A 251 -2.50 -0.05 5.58
CA PRO A 251 -2.48 0.12 7.03
C PRO A 251 -1.11 -0.10 7.67
N GLN A 252 -0.39 -1.13 7.24
CA GLN A 252 0.95 -1.43 7.74
C GLN A 252 1.99 -0.34 7.39
N SER A 253 1.78 0.43 6.31
CA SER A 253 2.73 1.46 5.89
C SER A 253 2.87 2.61 6.87
N VAL A 254 1.84 2.90 7.66
CA VAL A 254 1.85 4.00 8.63
C VAL A 254 2.18 3.57 10.06
N PHE A 255 2.25 2.27 10.31
CA PHE A 255 2.53 1.76 11.65
C PHE A 255 3.84 2.28 12.27
N PRO A 256 4.97 2.39 11.55
CA PRO A 256 6.18 3.01 12.10
C PRO A 256 5.95 4.48 12.51
N ALA A 257 5.29 5.26 11.65
CA ALA A 257 4.98 6.65 11.95
C ALA A 257 4.06 6.77 13.17
N GLN A 258 3.03 5.92 13.29
CA GLN A 258 2.16 5.84 14.46
C GLN A 258 2.95 5.53 15.74
N LYS A 259 3.77 4.48 15.73
CA LYS A 259 4.57 4.02 16.88
C LYS A 259 5.52 5.12 17.38
N TYR A 260 6.12 5.87 16.49
CA TYR A 260 7.06 6.95 16.83
C TYR A 260 6.42 8.34 16.86
N LYS A 261 5.08 8.42 16.70
CA LYS A 261 4.28 9.66 16.74
C LYS A 261 4.70 10.70 15.69
N ILE A 262 5.10 10.24 14.51
CA ILE A 262 5.46 11.10 13.39
C ILE A 262 4.19 11.42 12.59
N PRO A 263 3.82 12.69 12.39
CA PRO A 263 2.67 13.06 11.57
C PRO A 263 2.84 12.57 10.13
N VAL A 264 1.74 12.04 9.55
CA VAL A 264 1.68 11.65 8.14
C VAL A 264 0.67 12.55 7.43
N ARG A 265 1.05 13.12 6.30
CA ARG A 265 0.16 13.92 5.47
C ARG A 265 -0.08 13.25 4.13
N LEU A 266 -1.34 12.97 3.82
CA LEU A 266 -1.74 12.49 2.50
C LEU A 266 -2.01 13.69 1.59
N LEU A 267 -1.35 13.72 0.45
CA LEU A 267 -1.42 14.82 -0.52
C LEU A 267 -1.76 14.27 -1.90
N ASN A 268 -2.40 15.11 -2.72
CA ASN A 268 -2.69 14.78 -4.11
C ASN A 268 -1.63 15.40 -5.02
N THR A 269 -0.87 14.56 -5.71
CA THR A 269 0.17 15.00 -6.65
C THR A 269 -0.40 15.90 -7.77
N MET A 270 -1.67 15.69 -8.15
CA MET A 270 -2.33 16.45 -9.22
C MET A 270 -2.90 17.80 -8.74
N GLU A 271 -3.00 18.00 -7.43
CA GLU A 271 -3.46 19.25 -6.79
C GLU A 271 -2.50 19.63 -5.65
N PRO A 272 -1.25 20.04 -5.94
CA PRO A 272 -0.23 20.29 -4.91
C PRO A 272 -0.59 21.38 -3.91
N SER A 273 -1.49 22.32 -4.29
CA SER A 273 -1.97 23.39 -3.42
C SER A 273 -3.04 22.95 -2.41
N ALA A 274 -3.61 21.75 -2.58
CA ALA A 274 -4.60 21.22 -1.64
C ALA A 274 -3.93 20.87 -0.29
N PRO A 275 -4.57 21.21 0.86
CA PRO A 275 -3.95 20.98 2.19
C PRO A 275 -3.79 19.50 2.54
N GLY A 276 -4.46 18.61 1.82
CA GLY A 276 -4.44 17.17 2.06
C GLY A 276 -5.11 16.76 3.37
N THR A 277 -4.82 15.53 3.79
CA THR A 277 -5.31 14.93 5.04
C THR A 277 -4.15 14.72 6.00
N LEU A 278 -4.21 15.32 7.18
CA LEU A 278 -3.23 15.10 8.24
C LEU A 278 -3.63 13.86 9.08
N ILE A 279 -2.72 12.92 9.25
CA ILE A 279 -2.90 11.72 10.08
C ILE A 279 -1.96 11.84 11.29
N THR A 280 -2.54 11.77 12.48
CA THR A 280 -1.81 11.86 13.76
C THR A 280 -2.39 10.86 14.77
N ASN A 281 -1.84 10.81 15.98
CA ASN A 281 -2.42 9.99 17.07
C ASN A 281 -3.75 10.55 17.60
N GLU A 282 -4.10 11.79 17.27
CA GLU A 282 -5.30 12.45 17.73
C GLU A 282 -6.13 12.95 16.54
N SER A 283 -7.43 12.78 16.61
CA SER A 283 -8.37 13.38 15.66
C SER A 283 -9.57 13.98 16.42
N ALA A 284 -10.39 14.75 15.71
CA ALA A 284 -11.61 15.29 16.29
C ALA A 284 -12.56 14.14 16.68
N LYS A 285 -12.97 14.12 17.95
CA LYS A 285 -13.86 13.11 18.53
C LYS A 285 -15.31 13.30 18.10
N ASN A 286 -16.10 12.24 18.24
CA ASN A 286 -17.55 12.25 18.03
C ASN A 286 -17.95 12.72 16.62
N GLN A 287 -17.27 12.25 15.60
CA GLN A 287 -17.57 12.59 14.20
C GLN A 287 -17.47 11.39 13.27
N ILE A 288 -18.40 11.29 12.35
CA ILE A 288 -18.25 10.44 11.17
C ILE A 288 -17.31 11.17 10.20
N LYS A 289 -16.28 10.47 9.74
CA LYS A 289 -15.21 11.03 8.91
C LYS A 289 -15.35 10.68 7.44
N SER A 290 -15.70 9.44 7.14
CA SER A 290 -15.72 8.94 5.77
C SER A 290 -16.52 7.65 5.64
N ILE A 291 -16.75 7.29 4.38
CA ILE A 291 -17.36 6.01 4.01
C ILE A 291 -16.45 5.40 2.94
N ALA A 292 -16.09 4.14 3.13
CA ALA A 292 -15.33 3.35 2.16
C ALA A 292 -16.10 2.09 1.76
N ALA A 293 -15.76 1.51 0.63
CA ALA A 293 -16.35 0.24 0.19
C ALA A 293 -15.29 -0.67 -0.44
N LYS A 294 -15.39 -1.97 -0.13
CA LYS A 294 -14.54 -3.05 -0.66
C LYS A 294 -15.41 -4.03 -1.41
N ASP A 295 -15.10 -4.22 -2.69
CA ASP A 295 -15.80 -5.15 -3.59
C ASP A 295 -15.14 -6.54 -3.62
N GLY A 296 -15.79 -7.49 -4.33
CA GLY A 296 -15.24 -8.83 -4.53
C GLY A 296 -15.34 -9.71 -3.29
N ILE A 297 -16.26 -9.41 -2.42
CA ILE A 297 -16.44 -10.15 -1.16
C ILE A 297 -17.30 -11.38 -1.37
N THR A 298 -16.86 -12.48 -0.77
CA THR A 298 -17.61 -13.74 -0.66
C THR A 298 -17.87 -14.02 0.81
N SER A 299 -19.13 -14.20 1.19
CA SER A 299 -19.50 -14.65 2.53
C SER A 299 -19.65 -16.16 2.59
N ILE A 300 -19.20 -16.75 3.70
CA ILE A 300 -19.33 -18.18 4.00
C ILE A 300 -20.00 -18.28 5.37
N ARG A 301 -21.19 -18.89 5.39
CA ARG A 301 -21.96 -19.13 6.61
C ARG A 301 -21.95 -20.61 6.94
N ILE A 302 -21.48 -20.95 8.12
CA ILE A 302 -21.46 -22.31 8.65
C ILE A 302 -22.51 -22.40 9.74
N GLN A 303 -23.50 -23.28 9.58
CA GLN A 303 -24.52 -23.53 10.60
C GLN A 303 -24.35 -24.95 11.17
N SER A 304 -24.22 -25.05 12.49
CA SER A 304 -23.94 -26.32 13.17
C SER A 304 -24.56 -26.36 14.56
N SER A 305 -25.40 -27.34 14.80
CA SER A 305 -25.89 -27.64 16.16
C SER A 305 -24.77 -28.11 17.10
N ARG A 306 -23.63 -28.58 16.54
CA ARG A 306 -22.46 -29.00 17.31
C ARG A 306 -21.69 -27.82 17.91
N MET A 307 -22.00 -26.58 17.52
CA MET A 307 -21.38 -25.37 18.04
C MET A 307 -21.92 -25.05 19.46
N LEU A 308 -23.16 -25.38 19.72
CA LEU A 308 -23.80 -25.12 20.99
C LEU A 308 -23.05 -25.83 22.13
N LEU A 309 -22.59 -25.06 23.13
CA LEU A 309 -21.82 -25.54 24.29
C LEU A 309 -20.50 -26.25 23.93
N ALA A 310 -20.00 -26.14 22.70
CA ALA A 310 -18.78 -26.80 22.26
C ALA A 310 -17.55 -25.90 22.46
N TYR A 311 -16.53 -26.44 23.13
CA TYR A 311 -15.23 -25.77 23.23
C TYR A 311 -14.39 -26.04 21.97
N GLY A 312 -13.73 -24.97 21.46
CA GLY A 312 -12.77 -25.09 20.36
C GLY A 312 -13.39 -25.23 18.97
N PHE A 313 -14.70 -25.05 18.78
CA PHE A 313 -15.33 -25.08 17.46
C PHE A 313 -14.75 -24.00 16.54
N LEU A 314 -14.69 -22.73 17.01
CA LEU A 314 -14.14 -21.61 16.24
C LEU A 314 -12.68 -21.84 15.87
N ARG A 315 -11.86 -22.39 16.76
CA ARG A 315 -10.46 -22.75 16.47
C ARG A 315 -10.38 -23.64 15.24
N LYS A 316 -11.17 -24.71 15.18
CA LYS A 316 -11.18 -25.66 14.06
C LYS A 316 -11.63 -25.01 12.76
N VAL A 317 -12.62 -24.09 12.80
CA VAL A 317 -13.02 -23.31 11.63
C VAL A 317 -11.88 -22.44 11.15
N PHE A 318 -11.20 -21.70 12.03
CA PHE A 318 -10.09 -20.82 11.63
C PHE A 318 -8.83 -21.58 11.17
N GLU A 319 -8.56 -22.79 11.71
CA GLU A 319 -7.49 -23.66 11.23
C GLU A 319 -7.63 -24.04 9.74
N ILE A 320 -8.88 -24.08 9.21
CA ILE A 320 -9.10 -24.30 7.78
C ILE A 320 -8.65 -23.08 6.98
N PHE A 321 -9.05 -21.86 7.36
CA PHE A 321 -8.62 -20.64 6.68
C PHE A 321 -7.10 -20.43 6.77
N GLU A 322 -6.48 -20.76 7.90
CA GLU A 322 -5.03 -20.75 8.09
C GLU A 322 -4.34 -21.73 7.13
N ARG A 323 -4.81 -22.97 7.04
CA ARG A 323 -4.28 -24.02 6.14
C ARG A 323 -4.26 -23.54 4.68
N TYR A 324 -5.29 -22.87 4.25
CA TYR A 324 -5.42 -22.33 2.88
C TYR A 324 -4.88 -20.88 2.75
N LYS A 325 -4.25 -20.36 3.80
CA LYS A 325 -3.69 -18.98 3.83
C LYS A 325 -4.66 -17.93 3.34
N THR A 326 -5.95 -18.07 3.69
CA THR A 326 -7.04 -17.19 3.25
C THR A 326 -7.42 -16.23 4.38
N PRO A 327 -7.16 -14.91 4.22
CA PRO A 327 -7.54 -13.91 5.22
C PRO A 327 -9.06 -13.78 5.36
N ILE A 328 -9.51 -13.48 6.58
CA ILE A 328 -10.92 -13.19 6.88
C ILE A 328 -11.06 -11.68 7.11
N ASP A 329 -12.04 -11.04 6.44
CA ASP A 329 -12.30 -9.60 6.60
C ASP A 329 -13.28 -9.30 7.75
N MET A 330 -14.44 -9.96 7.74
CA MET A 330 -15.48 -9.80 8.77
C MET A 330 -15.85 -11.16 9.35
N ILE A 331 -16.22 -11.16 10.62
CA ILE A 331 -16.78 -12.33 11.29
C ILE A 331 -17.98 -11.92 12.13
N THR A 332 -19.02 -12.75 12.08
CA THR A 332 -20.19 -12.65 12.96
C THR A 332 -20.54 -14.04 13.45
N THR A 333 -20.83 -14.17 14.73
CA THR A 333 -21.16 -15.45 15.35
C THR A 333 -22.51 -15.39 16.07
N SER A 334 -23.19 -16.53 16.11
CA SER A 334 -24.32 -16.81 16.98
C SER A 334 -24.06 -18.11 17.74
N GLU A 335 -25.01 -18.57 18.54
CA GLU A 335 -24.90 -19.83 19.27
C GLU A 335 -24.74 -21.06 18.38
N VAL A 336 -25.24 -21.01 17.15
CA VAL A 336 -25.32 -22.16 16.21
C VAL A 336 -24.76 -21.85 14.81
N ALA A 337 -24.21 -20.68 14.58
CA ALA A 337 -23.71 -20.29 13.27
C ALA A 337 -22.50 -19.36 13.37
N VAL A 338 -21.60 -19.50 12.40
CA VAL A 338 -20.49 -18.56 12.12
C VAL A 338 -20.62 -18.09 10.69
N ALA A 339 -20.56 -16.79 10.48
CA ALA A 339 -20.47 -16.20 9.16
C ALA A 339 -19.16 -15.43 9.05
N VAL A 340 -18.39 -15.67 8.00
CA VAL A 340 -17.14 -14.99 7.69
C VAL A 340 -17.18 -14.43 6.28
N THR A 341 -16.34 -13.42 6.00
CA THR A 341 -16.14 -12.90 4.66
C THR A 341 -14.68 -13.01 4.25
N ILE A 342 -14.46 -13.28 2.96
CA ILE A 342 -13.15 -13.35 2.33
C ILE A 342 -13.15 -12.56 1.02
N ASP A 343 -12.00 -12.06 0.59
CA ASP A 343 -11.77 -11.42 -0.71
C ASP A 343 -10.89 -12.29 -1.64
N ASP A 344 -10.26 -13.34 -1.09
CA ASP A 344 -9.48 -14.31 -1.85
C ASP A 344 -10.24 -15.62 -2.00
N THR A 345 -10.66 -15.92 -3.22
CA THR A 345 -11.46 -17.12 -3.54
C THR A 345 -10.68 -18.24 -4.21
N ARG A 346 -9.34 -18.17 -4.27
CA ARG A 346 -8.51 -19.19 -4.94
C ARG A 346 -8.73 -20.60 -4.41
N TYR A 347 -9.00 -20.74 -3.12
CA TYR A 347 -9.22 -22.02 -2.44
C TYR A 347 -10.65 -22.15 -1.90
N LEU A 348 -11.62 -21.39 -2.46
CA LEU A 348 -12.99 -21.36 -1.93
C LEU A 348 -13.63 -22.75 -1.87
N ASP A 349 -13.50 -23.54 -2.96
CA ASP A 349 -14.14 -24.86 -3.04
C ASP A 349 -13.54 -25.85 -2.04
N ASP A 350 -12.23 -25.80 -1.83
CA ASP A 350 -11.52 -26.64 -0.84
C ASP A 350 -11.91 -26.24 0.60
N ILE A 351 -11.99 -24.94 0.86
CA ILE A 351 -12.43 -24.39 2.15
C ILE A 351 -13.86 -24.82 2.45
N VAL A 352 -14.79 -24.65 1.50
CA VAL A 352 -16.19 -25.06 1.65
C VAL A 352 -16.30 -26.54 1.96
N LYS A 353 -15.64 -27.40 1.18
CA LYS A 353 -15.62 -28.84 1.39
C LYS A 353 -15.09 -29.23 2.78
N ALA A 354 -14.04 -28.57 3.26
CA ALA A 354 -13.50 -28.82 4.59
C ALA A 354 -14.44 -28.32 5.72
N LEU A 355 -15.21 -27.26 5.46
CA LEU A 355 -16.18 -26.72 6.41
C LEU A 355 -17.46 -27.55 6.50
N GLU A 356 -17.86 -28.28 5.44
CA GLU A 356 -19.03 -29.18 5.42
C GLU A 356 -18.95 -30.29 6.48
N ASP A 357 -17.76 -30.68 6.91
CA ASP A 357 -17.56 -31.61 8.02
C ASP A 357 -18.08 -31.09 9.37
N PHE A 358 -18.26 -29.76 9.48
CA PHE A 358 -18.69 -29.09 10.72
C PHE A 358 -20.17 -28.74 10.72
N GLY A 359 -20.81 -28.64 9.57
CA GLY A 359 -22.23 -28.26 9.46
C GLY A 359 -22.66 -27.96 8.03
N SER A 360 -23.85 -27.38 7.87
CA SER A 360 -24.28 -26.86 6.57
C SER A 360 -23.53 -25.56 6.23
N VAL A 361 -23.06 -25.46 4.99
CA VAL A 361 -22.30 -24.30 4.50
C VAL A 361 -23.11 -23.60 3.40
N GLU A 362 -23.30 -22.31 3.55
CA GLU A 362 -23.90 -21.43 2.55
C GLU A 362 -22.86 -20.43 2.07
N VAL A 363 -22.78 -20.20 0.75
CA VAL A 363 -21.84 -19.26 0.13
C VAL A 363 -22.63 -18.15 -0.59
N GLY A 364 -22.36 -16.90 -0.22
CA GLY A 364 -22.86 -15.72 -0.90
C GLY A 364 -21.73 -15.05 -1.69
N LYS A 365 -21.91 -14.88 -3.00
CA LYS A 365 -20.95 -14.21 -3.90
C LYS A 365 -21.42 -12.81 -4.28
N ASP A 366 -20.56 -12.04 -4.97
CA ASP A 366 -20.87 -10.71 -5.50
C ASP A 366 -21.37 -9.72 -4.43
N GLN A 367 -20.64 -9.68 -3.32
CA GLN A 367 -20.96 -8.82 -2.19
C GLN A 367 -19.92 -7.71 -2.03
N SER A 368 -20.30 -6.67 -1.30
CA SER A 368 -19.44 -5.53 -0.96
C SER A 368 -19.55 -5.20 0.53
N ILE A 369 -18.43 -4.96 1.17
CA ILE A 369 -18.39 -4.39 2.52
C ILE A 369 -18.43 -2.87 2.39
N ILE A 370 -19.35 -2.21 3.09
CA ILE A 370 -19.38 -0.76 3.25
C ILE A 370 -18.99 -0.45 4.69
N CYS A 371 -17.95 0.36 4.85
CA CYS A 371 -17.40 0.76 6.13
C CYS A 371 -17.63 2.27 6.34
N VAL A 372 -18.36 2.61 7.40
CA VAL A 372 -18.49 3.99 7.89
C VAL A 372 -17.42 4.18 8.95
N VAL A 373 -16.52 5.15 8.72
CA VAL A 373 -15.38 5.43 9.60
C VAL A 373 -15.58 6.74 10.35
N GLY A 374 -15.24 6.71 11.62
CA GLY A 374 -15.34 7.85 12.52
C GLY A 374 -15.02 7.44 13.95
N ASP A 375 -15.28 8.32 14.91
CA ASP A 375 -15.18 8.00 16.33
C ASP A 375 -16.55 7.54 16.86
N PHE A 376 -16.66 6.23 17.11
CA PHE A 376 -17.84 5.56 17.68
C PHE A 376 -17.58 5.08 19.10
N SER A 377 -16.78 5.82 19.87
CA SER A 377 -16.53 5.52 21.29
C SER A 377 -17.83 5.36 22.09
N TYR A 378 -17.77 4.63 23.19
CA TYR A 378 -18.96 4.33 24.01
C TYR A 378 -19.70 5.57 24.55
N GLU A 379 -19.01 6.72 24.60
CA GLU A 379 -19.61 8.00 24.98
C GLU A 379 -20.41 8.64 23.85
N SER A 380 -20.30 8.12 22.62
CA SER A 380 -20.94 8.66 21.42
C SER A 380 -22.26 7.95 21.14
N HIS A 381 -23.37 8.62 21.46
CA HIS A 381 -24.70 8.04 21.30
C HIS A 381 -25.32 8.36 19.92
N GLY A 382 -26.12 7.41 19.39
CA GLY A 382 -26.98 7.62 18.24
C GLY A 382 -26.32 7.43 16.87
N TYR A 383 -25.01 7.25 16.76
CA TYR A 383 -24.34 7.09 15.46
C TYR A 383 -24.74 5.82 14.72
N ALA A 384 -24.80 4.69 15.41
CA ALA A 384 -25.26 3.44 14.83
C ALA A 384 -26.70 3.57 14.29
N ALA A 385 -27.59 4.20 15.07
CA ALA A 385 -28.97 4.45 14.65
C ALA A 385 -29.01 5.31 13.37
N ARG A 386 -28.21 6.38 13.28
CA ARG A 386 -28.12 7.24 12.09
C ARG A 386 -27.62 6.46 10.86
N VAL A 387 -26.62 5.62 11.03
CA VAL A 387 -26.06 4.79 9.95
C VAL A 387 -27.15 3.83 9.41
N PHE A 388 -27.79 3.06 10.29
CA PHE A 388 -28.80 2.07 9.86
C PHE A 388 -30.08 2.72 9.32
N GLU A 389 -30.53 3.87 9.90
CA GLU A 389 -31.66 4.62 9.34
C GLU A 389 -31.36 5.13 7.94
N SER A 390 -30.10 5.47 7.65
CA SER A 390 -29.68 5.95 6.33
C SER A 390 -29.83 4.90 5.23
N ILE A 391 -29.69 3.63 5.59
CA ILE A 391 -29.72 2.48 4.66
C ILE A 391 -30.85 1.48 4.97
N LYS A 392 -31.91 1.92 5.63
CA LYS A 392 -33.04 1.04 6.03
C LYS A 392 -33.76 0.35 4.87
N HIS A 393 -33.58 0.84 3.66
CA HIS A 393 -34.14 0.29 2.41
C HIS A 393 -33.18 -0.70 1.71
N ILE A 394 -31.96 -0.89 2.21
CA ILE A 394 -30.94 -1.80 1.68
C ILE A 394 -30.98 -3.12 2.47
N SER A 395 -30.87 -4.23 1.77
CA SER A 395 -30.73 -5.55 2.40
C SER A 395 -29.35 -5.74 2.98
N ILE A 396 -29.23 -5.79 4.31
CA ILE A 396 -27.97 -6.02 5.01
C ILE A 396 -27.78 -7.51 5.26
N ARG A 397 -26.65 -8.08 4.83
CA ARG A 397 -26.30 -9.50 5.00
C ARG A 397 -25.56 -9.76 6.31
N MET A 398 -24.62 -8.88 6.68
CA MET A 398 -23.86 -8.95 7.93
C MET A 398 -23.61 -7.53 8.47
N ILE A 399 -23.41 -7.44 9.77
CA ILE A 399 -23.03 -6.22 10.47
C ILE A 399 -21.83 -6.55 11.36
N SER A 400 -20.79 -5.70 11.31
CA SER A 400 -19.68 -5.70 12.27
C SER A 400 -19.62 -4.34 12.95
N TYR A 401 -19.82 -4.34 14.26
CA TYR A 401 -19.77 -3.16 15.10
C TYR A 401 -19.34 -3.54 16.52
N GLY A 402 -18.51 -2.70 17.13
CA GLY A 402 -18.07 -2.85 18.52
C GLY A 402 -16.71 -3.56 18.69
N ALA A 403 -16.13 -4.15 17.64
CA ALA A 403 -14.77 -4.68 17.69
C ALA A 403 -13.72 -3.56 17.58
N SER A 404 -14.03 -2.52 16.79
CA SER A 404 -13.26 -1.27 16.70
C SER A 404 -14.15 -0.11 17.14
N HIS A 405 -13.54 0.90 17.76
CA HIS A 405 -14.22 2.16 18.07
C HIS A 405 -14.31 3.11 16.85
N TYR A 406 -13.74 2.72 15.73
CA TYR A 406 -13.53 3.61 14.59
C TYR A 406 -14.33 3.21 13.36
N ASN A 407 -15.05 2.08 13.39
CA ASN A 407 -15.86 1.67 12.25
C ASN A 407 -17.24 1.08 12.62
N ILE A 408 -18.15 1.20 11.66
CA ILE A 408 -19.37 0.39 11.52
C ILE A 408 -19.36 -0.17 10.12
N SER A 409 -19.30 -1.49 9.98
CA SER A 409 -19.22 -2.16 8.68
C SER A 409 -20.47 -2.99 8.42
N VAL A 410 -20.98 -2.91 7.18
CA VAL A 410 -22.13 -3.70 6.72
C VAL A 410 -21.75 -4.42 5.44
N LEU A 411 -22.23 -5.66 5.29
CA LEU A 411 -22.14 -6.44 4.07
C LEU A 411 -23.46 -6.32 3.31
N VAL A 412 -23.38 -5.93 2.05
CA VAL A 412 -24.52 -5.79 1.13
C VAL A 412 -24.24 -6.50 -0.19
N ASP A 413 -25.27 -6.75 -0.99
CA ASP A 413 -25.05 -7.20 -2.36
C ASP A 413 -24.42 -6.07 -3.18
N THR A 414 -23.48 -6.39 -4.09
CA THR A 414 -22.73 -5.37 -4.85
C THR A 414 -23.65 -4.49 -5.71
N SER A 415 -24.81 -5.01 -6.14
CA SER A 415 -25.85 -4.24 -6.83
C SER A 415 -26.34 -3.03 -6.02
N ASP A 416 -26.43 -3.17 -4.70
CA ASP A 416 -26.98 -2.16 -3.80
C ASP A 416 -25.91 -1.17 -3.31
N LYS A 417 -24.60 -1.44 -3.54
CA LYS A 417 -23.48 -0.65 -3.05
C LYS A 417 -23.60 0.85 -3.37
N THR A 418 -23.86 1.16 -4.63
CA THR A 418 -23.88 2.55 -5.09
C THR A 418 -25.01 3.34 -4.43
N GLU A 419 -26.17 2.74 -4.28
CA GLU A 419 -27.31 3.35 -3.61
C GLU A 419 -27.05 3.53 -2.11
N ALA A 420 -26.49 2.52 -1.47
CA ALA A 420 -26.12 2.57 -0.06
C ALA A 420 -25.08 3.68 0.21
N LEU A 421 -24.02 3.80 -0.61
CA LEU A 421 -23.01 4.86 -0.48
C LEU A 421 -23.62 6.25 -0.63
N ARG A 422 -24.51 6.46 -1.60
CA ARG A 422 -25.21 7.75 -1.80
C ARG A 422 -26.12 8.10 -0.63
N SER A 423 -26.88 7.11 -0.15
CA SER A 423 -27.81 7.28 0.98
C SER A 423 -27.07 7.61 2.27
N LEU A 424 -25.97 6.89 2.56
CA LEU A 424 -25.10 7.18 3.69
C LEU A 424 -24.48 8.59 3.57
N HIS A 425 -23.89 8.91 2.41
CA HIS A 425 -23.24 10.21 2.23
C HIS A 425 -24.23 11.35 2.43
N SER A 426 -25.42 11.29 1.82
CA SER A 426 -26.40 12.38 1.89
C SER A 426 -27.00 12.63 3.27
N ARG A 427 -26.96 11.63 4.17
CA ARG A 427 -27.56 11.73 5.52
C ARG A 427 -26.53 11.89 6.64
N LEU A 428 -25.28 11.52 6.39
CA LEU A 428 -24.23 11.57 7.40
C LEU A 428 -23.35 12.82 7.27
N PHE A 429 -23.26 13.40 6.05
CA PHE A 429 -22.47 14.58 5.69
C PHE A 429 -23.32 15.69 5.09
#